data_63253c5f747708f110f53848afdb772d
#
_entry.id   63253c5f747708f110f53848afdb772d
#
_cell.length_a   1.000
_cell.length_b   1.000
_cell.length_c   1.000
_cell.angle_alpha   90.00
_cell.angle_beta   90.00
_cell.angle_gamma   90.00
#
_symmetry.space_group_name_H-M   'P 1'
#
loop_
_entity.id
_entity.type
_entity.pdbx_description
1 polymer ?
#
loop_
_entity_poly.entity_id
_entity_poly.type
_entity_poly.pdbx_seq_one_letter_code
_entity_poly.pdbx_strand_id
1 'polypeptide(L)'
;MIKNKFFDDLETRSVDERNNDHLKKLNYLIKTAKNNKNQSLRFDNTLKTLEHLASIPLLRKSELIQKQSDYPPFAQLNVSEIKDFAHIYRSPGPIYDLDGHSKDWWRFSRALHAAGFCY
;
A
#
# COMPACT_ATOMS: atom_id res chain seq x y z
N MET A 1 -14.74 -30.57 7.41
CA MET A 1 -14.38 -29.23 7.90
C MET A 1 -15.28 -28.23 7.20
N ILE A 2 -16.05 -27.44 7.95
CA ILE A 2 -16.82 -26.32 7.42
C ILE A 2 -15.78 -25.26 7.06
N LYS A 3 -15.53 -25.04 5.77
CA LYS A 3 -14.68 -23.93 5.34
C LYS A 3 -15.36 -22.63 5.81
N ASN A 4 -14.70 -21.83 6.63
CA ASN A 4 -15.18 -20.48 6.90
C ASN A 4 -15.38 -19.76 5.58
N LYS A 5 -16.59 -19.29 5.33
CA LYS A 5 -16.95 -18.56 4.10
C LYS A 5 -16.12 -17.30 3.94
N PHE A 6 -15.72 -16.70 5.06
CA PHE A 6 -14.97 -15.45 5.12
C PHE A 6 -13.59 -15.70 5.73
N PHE A 7 -12.59 -14.97 5.25
CA PHE A 7 -11.23 -15.02 5.78
C PHE A 7 -11.16 -14.39 7.19
N ASP A 8 -11.82 -13.26 7.37
CA ASP A 8 -11.92 -12.55 8.65
C ASP A 8 -13.17 -11.66 8.71
N ASP A 9 -13.42 -11.06 9.87
CA ASP A 9 -14.58 -10.20 10.13
C ASP A 9 -14.61 -8.93 9.25
N LEU A 10 -13.47 -8.53 8.67
CA LEU A 10 -13.45 -7.37 7.79
C LEU A 10 -14.23 -7.61 6.48
N GLU A 11 -14.48 -8.87 6.11
CA GLU A 11 -15.27 -9.21 4.92
C GLU A 11 -16.78 -9.12 5.16
N THR A 12 -17.20 -9.08 6.42
CA THR A 12 -18.64 -9.01 6.80
C THR A 12 -19.13 -7.59 7.05
N ARG A 13 -18.24 -6.60 6.99
CA ARG A 13 -18.60 -5.19 7.20
C ARG A 13 -19.58 -4.67 6.16
N SER A 14 -20.45 -3.76 6.58
CA SER A 14 -21.25 -2.97 5.64
C SER A 14 -20.36 -2.12 4.70
N VAL A 15 -20.95 -1.67 3.60
CA VAL A 15 -20.26 -0.79 2.64
C VAL A 15 -19.79 0.50 3.33
N ASP A 16 -20.65 1.08 4.20
CA ASP A 16 -20.34 2.34 4.89
C ASP A 16 -19.20 2.17 5.90
N GLU A 17 -19.22 1.10 6.70
CA GLU A 17 -18.12 0.79 7.62
C GLU A 17 -16.81 0.61 6.88
N ARG A 18 -16.81 -0.13 5.77
CA ARG A 18 -15.63 -0.34 4.93
C ARG A 18 -15.11 0.97 4.35
N ASN A 19 -15.99 1.81 3.78
CA ASN A 19 -15.61 3.07 3.16
C ASN A 19 -15.04 4.05 4.20
N ASN A 20 -15.65 4.12 5.39
CA ASN A 20 -15.16 4.93 6.49
C ASN A 20 -13.76 4.47 6.98
N ASP A 21 -13.57 3.17 7.13
CA ASP A 21 -12.26 2.59 7.50
C ASP A 21 -11.20 2.89 6.43
N HIS A 22 -11.52 2.72 5.15
CA HIS A 22 -10.62 3.04 4.04
C HIS A 22 -10.24 4.52 4.04
N LEU A 23 -11.21 5.42 4.20
CA LEU A 23 -10.96 6.86 4.23
C LEU A 23 -10.04 7.26 5.39
N LYS A 24 -10.25 6.69 6.58
CA LYS A 24 -9.36 6.91 7.73
C LYS A 24 -7.93 6.44 7.45
N LYS A 25 -7.77 5.24 6.91
CA LYS A 25 -6.46 4.66 6.58
C LYS A 25 -5.73 5.45 5.50
N LEU A 26 -6.44 5.87 4.45
CA LEU A 26 -5.88 6.70 3.39
C LEU A 26 -5.41 8.05 3.92
N ASN A 27 -6.21 8.72 4.74
CA ASN A 27 -5.81 9.98 5.35
C ASN A 27 -4.62 9.83 6.30
N TYR A 28 -4.52 8.72 7.02
CA TYR A 28 -3.34 8.39 7.80
C TYR A 28 -2.09 8.23 6.92
N LEU A 29 -2.19 7.51 5.79
CA LEU A 29 -1.09 7.35 4.84
C LEU A 29 -0.66 8.70 4.23
N ILE A 30 -1.62 9.54 3.84
CA ILE A 30 -1.35 10.88 3.31
C ILE A 30 -0.61 11.72 4.35
N LYS A 31 -1.06 11.71 5.60
CA LYS A 31 -0.39 12.42 6.70
C LYS A 31 1.05 11.92 6.91
N THR A 32 1.27 10.62 6.84
CA THR A 32 2.60 10.02 6.96
C THR A 32 3.48 10.41 5.78
N ALA A 33 2.95 10.39 4.56
CA ALA A 33 3.66 10.78 3.35
C ALA A 33 4.05 12.27 3.33
N LYS A 34 3.25 13.15 3.93
CA LYS A 34 3.58 14.60 4.08
C LYS A 34 4.89 14.84 4.81
N ASN A 35 5.25 13.98 5.73
CA ASN A 35 6.49 14.08 6.49
C ASN A 35 7.69 13.52 5.71
N ASN A 36 7.47 12.94 4.53
CA ASN A 36 8.54 12.42 3.69
C ASN A 36 9.27 13.59 3.01
N LYS A 37 10.58 13.42 2.83
CA LYS A 37 11.45 14.38 2.13
C LYS A 37 11.09 14.52 0.65
N ASN A 38 10.44 13.53 0.08
CA ASN A 38 10.02 13.53 -1.32
C ASN A 38 8.74 14.34 -1.51
N GLN A 39 8.89 15.50 -2.16
CA GLN A 39 7.75 16.40 -2.45
C GLN A 39 6.69 15.75 -3.34
N SER A 40 7.05 14.77 -4.18
CA SER A 40 6.09 14.08 -5.06
C SER A 40 5.08 13.21 -4.32
N LEU A 41 5.35 12.89 -3.03
CA LEU A 41 4.41 12.21 -2.15
C LEU A 41 3.59 13.16 -1.26
N ARG A 42 3.80 14.47 -1.38
CA ARG A 42 3.07 15.45 -0.60
C ARG A 42 1.72 15.73 -1.23
N PHE A 43 0.68 15.19 -0.64
CA PHE A 43 -0.71 15.61 -0.90
C PHE A 43 -1.12 16.58 0.18
N ASP A 44 -1.44 17.81 -0.21
CA ASP A 44 -1.77 18.85 0.78
C ASP A 44 -3.17 18.72 1.34
N ASN A 45 -4.03 17.94 0.69
CA ASN A 45 -5.43 17.85 1.05
C ASN A 45 -5.78 16.53 1.73
N THR A 46 -6.44 16.62 2.88
CA THR A 46 -7.15 15.51 3.49
C THR A 46 -8.31 15.10 2.58
N LEU A 47 -8.44 13.82 2.30
CA LEU A 47 -9.58 13.30 1.54
C LEU A 47 -10.86 13.42 2.38
N LYS A 48 -11.88 14.04 1.81
CA LYS A 48 -13.22 14.11 2.42
C LYS A 48 -14.08 12.90 2.06
N THR A 49 -13.88 12.36 0.88
CA THR A 49 -14.55 11.16 0.35
C THR A 49 -13.56 10.30 -0.43
N LEU A 50 -13.94 9.03 -0.71
CA LEU A 50 -13.09 8.13 -1.50
C LEU A 50 -12.97 8.57 -2.96
N GLU A 51 -13.98 9.25 -3.52
CA GLU A 51 -13.96 9.76 -4.88
C GLU A 51 -12.85 10.79 -5.09
N HIS A 52 -12.44 11.49 -4.04
CA HIS A 52 -11.31 12.43 -4.11
C HIS A 52 -9.97 11.76 -4.42
N LEU A 53 -9.87 10.43 -4.32
CA LEU A 53 -8.69 9.69 -4.79
C LEU A 53 -8.38 9.94 -6.26
N ALA A 54 -9.41 10.17 -7.09
CA ALA A 54 -9.24 10.46 -8.51
C ALA A 54 -8.45 11.76 -8.80
N SER A 55 -8.34 12.65 -7.81
CA SER A 55 -7.54 13.89 -7.93
C SER A 55 -6.06 13.69 -7.64
N ILE A 56 -5.68 12.51 -7.12
CA ILE A 56 -4.28 12.20 -6.78
C ILE A 56 -3.55 11.75 -8.05
N PRO A 57 -2.41 12.37 -8.42
CA PRO A 57 -1.63 11.95 -9.57
C PRO A 57 -1.19 10.49 -9.47
N LEU A 58 -1.31 9.75 -10.56
CA LEU A 58 -0.88 8.37 -10.65
C LEU A 58 0.63 8.32 -10.93
N LEU A 59 1.34 7.48 -10.17
CA LEU A 59 2.70 7.07 -10.51
C LEU A 59 2.64 5.79 -11.34
N ARG A 60 3.11 5.84 -12.57
CA ARG A 60 3.17 4.68 -13.46
C ARG A 60 4.43 3.85 -13.18
N LYS A 61 4.32 2.53 -13.33
CA LYS A 61 5.46 1.62 -13.15
C LYS A 61 6.63 1.97 -14.08
N SER A 62 6.35 2.42 -15.31
CA SER A 62 7.38 2.87 -16.26
C SER A 62 8.17 4.09 -15.78
N GLU A 63 7.52 4.98 -15.03
CA GLU A 63 8.18 6.17 -14.46
C GLU A 63 9.01 5.82 -13.22
N LEU A 64 8.65 4.74 -12.51
CA LEU A 64 9.31 4.32 -11.29
C LEU A 64 10.75 3.90 -11.54
N ILE A 65 11.04 3.26 -12.67
CA ILE A 65 12.40 2.85 -13.06
C ILE A 65 13.32 4.07 -13.10
N GLN A 66 12.90 5.11 -13.83
CA GLN A 66 13.67 6.34 -13.96
C GLN A 66 13.81 7.05 -12.61
N LYS A 67 12.71 7.15 -11.85
CA LYS A 67 12.74 7.78 -10.52
C LYS A 67 13.68 7.07 -9.53
N GLN A 68 13.75 5.73 -9.56
CA GLN A 68 14.67 4.99 -8.70
C GLN A 68 16.13 5.11 -9.19
N SER A 69 16.37 5.31 -10.48
CA SER A 69 17.70 5.62 -11.02
C SER A 69 18.17 7.02 -10.60
N ASP A 70 17.28 8.01 -10.64
CA ASP A 70 17.60 9.40 -10.30
C ASP A 70 17.78 9.59 -8.78
N TYR A 71 17.01 8.84 -7.98
CA TYR A 71 17.02 8.89 -6.51
C TYR A 71 17.09 7.48 -5.92
N PRO A 72 18.26 6.82 -6.02
CA PRO A 72 18.41 5.42 -5.57
C PRO A 72 18.30 5.29 -4.04
N PRO A 73 17.92 4.10 -3.55
CA PRO A 73 17.44 2.97 -4.34
C PRO A 73 15.92 2.99 -4.57
N PHE A 74 15.13 3.78 -3.82
CA PHE A 74 13.68 3.68 -3.76
C PHE A 74 12.96 4.95 -4.25
N ALA A 75 13.62 5.81 -5.02
CA ALA A 75 13.06 7.09 -5.49
C ALA A 75 12.58 7.99 -4.32
N GLN A 76 13.11 7.80 -3.12
CA GLN A 76 12.65 8.45 -1.88
C GLN A 76 11.15 8.19 -1.59
N LEU A 77 10.58 7.09 -2.09
CA LEU A 77 9.17 6.76 -1.88
C LEU A 77 8.91 6.04 -0.55
N ASN A 78 9.95 5.56 0.13
CA ASN A 78 9.85 4.95 1.43
C ASN A 78 9.55 6.01 2.51
N VAL A 79 8.52 5.79 3.30
CA VAL A 79 8.14 6.66 4.42
C VAL A 79 8.84 6.29 5.73
N SER A 80 9.41 5.08 5.81
CA SER A 80 10.20 4.57 6.94
C SER A 80 11.67 4.43 6.53
N GLU A 81 12.56 4.28 7.52
CA GLU A 81 13.96 4.02 7.24
C GLU A 81 14.16 2.60 6.67
N ILE A 82 15.18 2.42 5.85
CA ILE A 82 15.46 1.13 5.19
C ILE A 82 15.64 -0.01 6.21
N LYS A 83 16.24 0.29 7.37
CA LYS A 83 16.43 -0.67 8.47
C LYS A 83 15.13 -1.23 9.05
N ASP A 84 13.99 -0.55 8.83
CA ASP A 84 12.68 -0.93 9.36
C ASP A 84 11.96 -1.95 8.44
N PHE A 85 12.59 -2.35 7.33
CA PHE A 85 12.05 -3.33 6.40
C PHE A 85 12.72 -4.70 6.57
N ALA A 86 11.94 -5.77 6.31
CA ALA A 86 12.43 -7.14 6.43
C ALA A 86 13.22 -7.57 5.20
N HIS A 87 12.75 -7.20 4.01
CA HIS A 87 13.35 -7.60 2.75
C HIS A 87 13.32 -6.48 1.72
N ILE A 88 14.25 -6.56 0.78
CA ILE A 88 14.29 -5.75 -0.43
C ILE A 88 14.24 -6.70 -1.61
N TYR A 89 13.21 -6.58 -2.42
CA TYR A 89 13.06 -7.35 -3.65
C TYR A 89 13.47 -6.52 -4.85
N ARG A 90 13.94 -7.20 -5.88
CA ARG A 90 14.24 -6.58 -7.16
C ARG A 90 13.55 -7.35 -8.28
N SER A 91 12.70 -6.66 -9.02
CA SER A 91 12.11 -7.21 -10.23
C SER A 91 13.06 -7.12 -11.43
N PRO A 92 12.84 -7.92 -12.50
CA PRO A 92 13.70 -7.87 -13.69
C PRO A 92 13.77 -6.52 -14.39
N GLY A 93 12.94 -5.54 -14.04
CA GLY A 93 12.78 -4.29 -14.70
C GLY A 93 13.70 -3.09 -14.45
N PRO A 94 14.76 -2.98 -13.68
CA PRO A 94 15.00 -3.26 -12.28
C PRO A 94 14.24 -2.28 -11.38
N ILE A 95 13.16 -2.74 -10.78
CA ILE A 95 12.41 -2.00 -9.78
C ILE A 95 12.64 -2.64 -8.41
N TYR A 96 12.92 -1.82 -7.41
CA TYR A 96 13.10 -2.26 -6.03
C TYR A 96 11.82 -2.05 -5.24
N ASP A 97 11.40 -3.08 -4.51
CA ASP A 97 10.25 -3.09 -3.64
C ASP A 97 10.66 -3.46 -2.21
N LEU A 98 10.05 -2.81 -1.24
CA LEU A 98 10.31 -3.03 0.18
C LEU A 98 9.22 -3.89 0.80
N ASP A 99 9.63 -4.83 1.65
CA ASP A 99 8.74 -5.71 2.41
C ASP A 99 8.93 -5.48 3.90
N GLY A 100 7.84 -5.38 4.64
CA GLY A 100 7.86 -5.16 6.09
C GLY A 100 7.80 -6.47 6.88
N HIS A 101 7.92 -6.36 8.21
CA HIS A 101 7.95 -7.50 9.13
C HIS A 101 6.58 -8.12 9.40
N SER A 102 5.47 -7.51 8.95
CA SER A 102 4.14 -8.06 9.21
C SER A 102 3.89 -9.32 8.38
N LYS A 103 3.26 -10.32 9.01
CA LYS A 103 2.73 -11.47 8.28
C LYS A 103 1.77 -10.96 7.20
N ASP A 104 1.82 -11.58 6.02
CA ASP A 104 0.94 -11.20 4.89
C ASP A 104 1.05 -9.71 4.51
N TRP A 105 2.28 -9.18 4.46
CA TRP A 105 2.56 -7.81 4.07
C TRP A 105 1.88 -7.42 2.74
N TRP A 106 1.94 -8.32 1.76
CA TRP A 106 1.37 -8.12 0.42
C TRP A 106 -0.13 -8.43 0.33
N ARG A 107 -0.75 -8.83 1.44
CA ARG A 107 -2.19 -9.09 1.54
C ARG A 107 -2.70 -10.20 0.62
N PHE A 108 -1.88 -11.20 0.33
CA PHE A 108 -2.24 -12.34 -0.51
C PHE A 108 -3.11 -13.38 0.20
N SER A 109 -3.08 -13.46 1.53
CA SER A 109 -3.79 -14.50 2.29
C SER A 109 -5.28 -14.54 1.99
N ARG A 110 -5.95 -13.39 1.81
CA ARG A 110 -7.37 -13.33 1.44
C ARG A 110 -7.63 -13.89 0.05
N ALA A 111 -6.81 -13.54 -0.93
CA ALA A 111 -6.94 -14.06 -2.29
C ALA A 111 -6.74 -15.58 -2.34
N LEU A 112 -5.75 -16.09 -1.59
CA LEU A 112 -5.51 -17.52 -1.47
C LEU A 112 -6.66 -18.24 -0.76
N HIS A 113 -7.21 -17.67 0.31
CA HIS A 113 -8.39 -18.21 0.99
C HIS A 113 -9.59 -18.28 0.04
N ALA A 114 -9.86 -17.19 -0.71
CA ALA A 114 -10.94 -17.16 -1.70
C ALA A 114 -10.74 -18.20 -2.81
N ALA A 115 -9.48 -18.47 -3.20
CA ALA A 115 -9.13 -19.52 -4.16
C ALA A 115 -9.21 -20.95 -3.56
N GLY A 116 -9.53 -21.09 -2.26
CA GLY A 116 -9.72 -22.37 -1.59
C GLY A 116 -8.49 -22.96 -0.91
N PHE A 117 -7.39 -22.24 -0.84
CA PHE A 117 -6.25 -22.66 -0.03
C PHE A 117 -6.56 -22.43 1.45
N CYS A 118 -6.29 -23.45 2.27
CA CYS A 118 -6.41 -23.39 3.72
C CYS A 118 -5.00 -23.24 4.32
N TYR A 119 -4.86 -22.41 5.35
CA TYR A 119 -3.66 -22.26 6.16
C TYR A 119 -3.82 -23.04 7.46
#